data_a9b3bbeab41767123d6a3ae1c6d05aff
#
_entry.id   a9b3bbeab41767123d6a3ae1c6d05aff
#
_cell.length_a   1.000
_cell.length_b   1.000
_cell.length_c   1.000
_cell.angle_alpha   90.00
_cell.angle_beta   90.00
_cell.angle_gamma   90.00
#
_symmetry.space_group_name_H-M   'P 1'
#
loop_
_entity.id
_entity.type
_entity.pdbx_description
1 polymer ?
#
loop_
_entity_poly.entity_id
_entity_poly.type
_entity_poly.pdbx_seq_one_letter_code
_entity_poly.pdbx_strand_id
1 'polypeptide(L)'
;MQHWTNHGFVAVVSLGILLMLVSCAGPAQYQLTRLTSNEKGQAEHLDPNLVNGWGLTITANVPTFIADTGSGLATSYNAEGVPLKQIITVPSATGEGHGVPAGIVFNGSKEFKTASAPAMFLFGTLDGTISGWSPANGNQAIVLVNNSRANASYNGLAITHNESGNYVYAPDFNNNRVDVYDGNLNFVISLVDSQIPLEFVPLNVQDIGGKVYVAYANANPSMGGGFIDVFQENGAFVRRLAQGAPLNQPYGFAVAPNDFGPLSNTLLISNNTNSGTINGFDLQTGKFVGTINDAKGQPIMIDQIWGINFGGGTTINGSLNQLFFAAGPNNNNDGLFGVIEFK
;
A
#
# COMPACT_ATOMS: atom_id res chain seq x y z
N MET A 1 -89.55 -38.95 -28.15
CA MET A 1 -88.73 -39.26 -26.97
C MET A 1 -87.28 -38.93 -27.33
N GLN A 2 -86.78 -37.81 -26.91
CA GLN A 2 -85.38 -37.34 -27.17
C GLN A 2 -84.54 -37.56 -25.95
N HIS A 3 -83.47 -38.33 -26.13
CA HIS A 3 -82.45 -38.50 -25.11
C HIS A 3 -81.36 -37.46 -25.32
N TRP A 4 -81.08 -36.66 -24.24
CA TRP A 4 -79.99 -35.75 -24.20
C TRP A 4 -78.87 -36.44 -23.44
N THR A 5 -77.67 -36.58 -24.05
CA THR A 5 -76.48 -37.03 -23.42
C THR A 5 -75.61 -35.84 -23.04
N ASN A 6 -75.37 -35.60 -21.76
CA ASN A 6 -74.44 -34.59 -21.21
C ASN A 6 -72.99 -35.08 -21.32
N HIS A 7 -72.19 -34.33 -22.06
CA HIS A 7 -70.72 -34.51 -22.02
C HIS A 7 -70.14 -33.48 -21.08
N GLY A 8 -69.66 -33.96 -19.94
CA GLY A 8 -68.86 -33.13 -18.97
C GLY A 8 -67.45 -32.94 -19.46
N PHE A 9 -67.05 -31.69 -19.63
CA PHE A 9 -65.61 -31.28 -19.83
C PHE A 9 -64.93 -31.22 -18.50
N VAL A 10 -63.88 -32.07 -18.26
CA VAL A 10 -62.96 -31.96 -17.16
C VAL A 10 -61.83 -31.06 -17.59
N ALA A 11 -61.77 -29.85 -17.04
CA ALA A 11 -60.63 -28.95 -17.20
C ALA A 11 -59.52 -29.35 -16.22
N VAL A 12 -58.39 -29.84 -16.70
CA VAL A 12 -57.20 -30.08 -15.95
C VAL A 12 -56.42 -28.76 -15.83
N VAL A 13 -56.44 -28.13 -14.67
CA VAL A 13 -55.63 -26.97 -14.37
C VAL A 13 -54.25 -27.45 -13.93
N SER A 14 -53.26 -27.35 -14.81
CA SER A 14 -51.83 -27.58 -14.47
C SER A 14 -51.28 -26.40 -13.70
N LEU A 15 -51.10 -26.56 -12.41
CA LEU A 15 -50.44 -25.57 -11.55
C LEU A 15 -48.89 -25.70 -11.74
N GLY A 16 -48.35 -24.86 -12.60
CA GLY A 16 -46.89 -24.76 -12.78
C GLY A 16 -46.28 -24.06 -11.58
N ILE A 17 -45.55 -24.81 -10.72
CA ILE A 17 -44.74 -24.25 -9.65
C ILE A 17 -43.46 -23.68 -10.30
N LEU A 18 -43.42 -22.35 -10.42
CA LEU A 18 -42.21 -21.61 -10.80
C LEU A 18 -41.26 -21.58 -9.58
N LEU A 19 -40.28 -22.50 -9.53
CA LEU A 19 -39.20 -22.42 -8.56
C LEU A 19 -38.34 -21.20 -8.92
N MET A 20 -38.51 -20.07 -8.23
CA MET A 20 -37.55 -19.00 -8.20
C MET A 20 -36.31 -19.49 -7.41
N LEU A 21 -35.24 -19.79 -8.13
CA LEU A 21 -33.90 -19.91 -7.54
C LEU A 21 -33.50 -18.53 -7.02
N VAL A 22 -33.81 -18.26 -5.77
CA VAL A 22 -33.18 -17.12 -5.06
C VAL A 22 -31.72 -17.49 -4.92
N SER A 23 -30.87 -16.94 -5.78
CA SER A 23 -29.44 -16.92 -5.57
C SER A 23 -29.20 -16.14 -4.28
N CYS A 24 -28.97 -16.83 -3.17
CA CYS A 24 -28.43 -16.20 -1.97
C CYS A 24 -26.99 -15.78 -2.27
N ALA A 25 -26.81 -14.60 -2.87
CA ALA A 25 -25.54 -13.91 -2.72
C ALA A 25 -25.31 -13.75 -1.22
N GLY A 26 -24.18 -14.26 -0.72
CA GLY A 26 -23.78 -14.01 0.66
C GLY A 26 -23.74 -12.51 0.97
N PRO A 27 -23.74 -12.10 2.23
CA PRO A 27 -23.62 -10.70 2.57
C PRO A 27 -22.36 -10.13 1.91
N ALA A 28 -22.52 -8.99 1.24
CA ALA A 28 -21.39 -8.27 0.63
C ALA A 28 -20.34 -7.94 1.70
N GLN A 29 -19.10 -8.34 1.48
CA GLN A 29 -18.06 -8.35 2.51
C GLN A 29 -16.66 -8.18 1.95
N TYR A 30 -15.71 -7.74 2.77
CA TYR A 30 -14.31 -7.86 2.43
C TYR A 30 -13.77 -9.23 2.81
N GLN A 31 -12.93 -9.76 1.94
CA GLN A 31 -12.25 -11.04 2.12
C GLN A 31 -10.75 -10.84 2.02
N LEU A 32 -10.02 -11.34 3.01
CA LEU A 32 -8.57 -11.36 3.04
C LEU A 32 -8.06 -12.72 2.52
N THR A 33 -7.10 -12.67 1.59
CA THR A 33 -6.30 -13.83 1.16
C THR A 33 -4.83 -13.57 1.46
N ARG A 34 -4.18 -14.50 2.14
CA ARG A 34 -2.74 -14.49 2.40
C ARG A 34 -2.04 -15.18 1.24
N LEU A 35 -1.35 -14.42 0.41
CA LEU A 35 -0.76 -14.92 -0.83
C LEU A 35 0.62 -15.53 -0.62
N THR A 36 1.53 -14.81 0.06
CA THR A 36 2.92 -15.25 0.25
C THR A 36 3.41 -14.90 1.65
N SER A 37 4.18 -15.79 2.26
CA SER A 37 4.87 -15.56 3.53
C SER A 37 6.25 -16.22 3.51
N ASN A 38 7.18 -15.73 4.34
CA ASN A 38 8.45 -16.42 4.61
C ASN A 38 8.27 -17.62 5.55
N GLU A 39 7.12 -17.74 6.22
CA GLU A 39 6.80 -18.83 7.13
C GLU A 39 5.91 -19.88 6.47
N LYS A 40 6.36 -21.14 6.53
CA LYS A 40 5.67 -22.26 5.91
C LYS A 40 4.26 -22.46 6.49
N GLY A 41 3.27 -22.52 5.60
CA GLY A 41 1.87 -22.78 5.95
C GLY A 41 1.10 -21.56 6.45
N GLN A 42 1.69 -20.37 6.42
CA GLN A 42 1.04 -19.12 6.78
C GLN A 42 0.34 -18.43 5.60
N ALA A 43 0.69 -18.81 4.37
CA ALA A 43 0.12 -18.28 3.12
C ALA A 43 0.12 -19.37 2.03
N GLU A 44 -0.43 -19.05 0.85
CA GLU A 44 -0.50 -19.95 -0.29
C GLU A 44 0.89 -20.30 -0.85
N HIS A 45 1.79 -19.30 -0.87
CA HIS A 45 3.15 -19.43 -1.37
C HIS A 45 4.18 -19.17 -0.25
N LEU A 46 5.36 -19.76 -0.40
CA LEU A 46 6.51 -19.57 0.47
C LEU A 46 7.60 -18.80 -0.26
N ASP A 47 8.07 -17.69 0.31
CA ASP A 47 9.27 -16.98 -0.11
C ASP A 47 10.13 -16.59 1.09
N PRO A 48 11.23 -17.31 1.37
CA PRO A 48 12.12 -17.00 2.50
C PRO A 48 12.75 -15.60 2.48
N ASN A 49 12.70 -14.91 1.33
CA ASN A 49 13.26 -13.57 1.19
C ASN A 49 12.30 -12.46 1.63
N LEU A 50 10.99 -12.75 1.70
CA LEU A 50 9.97 -11.80 2.17
C LEU A 50 10.05 -11.70 3.69
N VAL A 51 10.95 -10.88 4.21
CA VAL A 51 11.09 -10.66 5.66
C VAL A 51 10.82 -9.21 5.99
N ASN A 52 9.80 -8.95 6.80
CA ASN A 52 9.36 -7.62 7.19
C ASN A 52 9.13 -6.71 5.97
N GLY A 53 8.16 -7.09 5.10
CA GLY A 53 7.80 -6.32 3.93
C GLY A 53 7.12 -5.00 4.31
N TRP A 54 7.70 -3.86 3.93
CA TRP A 54 7.18 -2.53 4.24
C TRP A 54 6.47 -1.88 3.06
N GLY A 55 7.23 -1.15 2.25
CA GLY A 55 6.71 -0.50 1.06
C GLY A 55 6.39 -1.50 -0.03
N LEU A 56 5.30 -1.27 -0.74
CA LEU A 56 5.02 -2.01 -1.97
C LEU A 56 4.68 -1.04 -3.09
N THR A 57 5.05 -1.39 -4.32
CA THR A 57 4.71 -0.62 -5.51
C THR A 57 4.05 -1.51 -6.54
N ILE A 58 2.94 -1.03 -7.08
CA ILE A 58 2.17 -1.67 -8.15
C ILE A 58 1.92 -0.61 -9.22
N THR A 59 2.26 -0.94 -10.45
CA THR A 59 2.00 -0.08 -11.61
C THR A 59 1.67 -0.93 -12.82
N ALA A 60 0.96 -0.39 -13.79
CA ALA A 60 0.57 -1.13 -14.98
C ALA A 60 1.79 -1.78 -15.66
N ASN A 61 1.65 -3.04 -16.07
CA ASN A 61 2.65 -3.83 -16.80
C ASN A 61 3.96 -4.15 -16.06
N VAL A 62 4.01 -3.94 -14.74
CA VAL A 62 5.13 -4.31 -13.89
C VAL A 62 4.62 -5.21 -12.76
N PRO A 63 5.32 -6.31 -12.40
CA PRO A 63 4.98 -7.09 -11.21
C PRO A 63 4.94 -6.23 -9.95
N THR A 64 4.26 -6.73 -8.92
CA THR A 64 4.33 -6.11 -7.59
C THR A 64 5.74 -6.27 -7.03
N PHE A 65 6.34 -5.19 -6.54
CA PHE A 65 7.60 -5.22 -5.80
C PHE A 65 7.38 -4.80 -4.35
N ILE A 66 8.05 -5.46 -3.43
CA ILE A 66 8.00 -5.20 -1.99
C ILE A 66 9.42 -4.91 -1.50
N ALA A 67 9.57 -3.85 -0.71
CA ALA A 67 10.81 -3.56 0.00
C ALA A 67 10.83 -4.37 1.31
N ASP A 68 11.76 -5.30 1.40
CA ASP A 68 11.88 -6.26 2.50
C ASP A 68 12.94 -5.79 3.48
N THR A 69 12.51 -5.08 4.50
CA THR A 69 13.38 -4.42 5.49
C THR A 69 14.26 -5.42 6.22
N GLY A 70 13.72 -6.61 6.52
CA GLY A 70 14.44 -7.64 7.29
C GLY A 70 15.49 -8.40 6.49
N SER A 71 15.33 -8.54 5.17
CA SER A 71 16.31 -9.23 4.31
C SER A 71 17.23 -8.30 3.55
N GLY A 72 16.91 -6.99 3.47
CA GLY A 72 17.65 -6.02 2.68
C GLY A 72 17.46 -6.15 1.17
N LEU A 73 16.37 -6.79 0.79
CA LEU A 73 16.03 -7.09 -0.60
C LEU A 73 14.79 -6.30 -1.04
N ALA A 74 14.51 -6.34 -2.34
CA ALA A 74 13.17 -6.13 -2.86
C ALA A 74 12.78 -7.37 -3.67
N THR A 75 11.70 -8.00 -3.25
CA THR A 75 11.13 -9.20 -3.87
C THR A 75 10.01 -8.83 -4.83
N SER A 76 9.70 -9.74 -5.77
CA SER A 76 8.67 -9.49 -6.78
C SER A 76 7.67 -10.63 -6.90
N TYR A 77 6.41 -10.26 -7.16
CA TYR A 77 5.27 -11.19 -7.17
C TYR A 77 4.33 -10.89 -8.33
N ASN A 78 3.67 -11.94 -8.83
CA ASN A 78 2.51 -11.77 -9.70
C ASN A 78 1.22 -11.52 -8.89
N ALA A 79 0.09 -11.40 -9.58
CA ALA A 79 -1.20 -11.12 -8.96
C ALA A 79 -1.70 -12.20 -7.99
N GLU A 80 -1.29 -13.45 -8.19
CA GLU A 80 -1.61 -14.60 -7.33
C GLU A 80 -0.61 -14.75 -6.17
N GLY A 81 0.38 -13.84 -6.07
CA GLY A 81 1.42 -13.89 -5.04
C GLY A 81 2.56 -14.86 -5.33
N VAL A 82 2.63 -15.46 -6.52
CA VAL A 82 3.74 -16.35 -6.87
C VAL A 82 5.05 -15.56 -6.90
N PRO A 83 6.09 -15.96 -6.13
CA PRO A 83 7.38 -15.30 -6.17
C PRO A 83 8.02 -15.37 -7.55
N LEU A 84 8.54 -14.27 -8.03
CA LEU A 84 9.20 -14.16 -9.33
C LEU A 84 10.73 -14.18 -9.16
N LYS A 85 11.43 -14.39 -10.26
CA LYS A 85 12.91 -14.52 -10.25
C LYS A 85 13.65 -13.20 -9.98
N GLN A 86 13.01 -12.06 -10.25
CA GLN A 86 13.65 -10.76 -10.05
C GLN A 86 13.67 -10.43 -8.57
N ILE A 87 14.84 -10.44 -7.99
CA ILE A 87 15.14 -10.00 -6.64
C ILE A 87 16.20 -8.92 -6.75
N ILE A 88 16.01 -7.81 -6.05
CA ILE A 88 16.93 -6.68 -6.05
C ILE A 88 17.59 -6.58 -4.67
N THR A 89 18.91 -6.59 -4.63
CA THR A 89 19.66 -6.27 -3.41
C THR A 89 19.75 -4.76 -3.25
N VAL A 90 19.27 -4.25 -2.13
CA VAL A 90 19.40 -2.83 -1.78
C VAL A 90 20.64 -2.67 -0.88
N PRO A 91 21.65 -1.88 -1.30
CA PRO A 91 22.90 -1.76 -0.56
C PRO A 91 22.71 -0.95 0.73
N SER A 92 23.57 -1.18 1.71
CA SER A 92 23.66 -0.36 2.93
C SER A 92 24.22 1.04 2.62
N ALA A 93 24.19 1.92 3.61
CA ALA A 93 24.78 3.26 3.52
C ALA A 93 26.29 3.26 3.21
N THR A 94 27.01 2.16 3.46
CA THR A 94 28.41 1.99 3.07
C THR A 94 28.59 1.61 1.61
N GLY A 95 27.49 1.24 0.94
CA GLY A 95 27.50 0.68 -0.43
C GLY A 95 27.80 -0.81 -0.48
N GLU A 96 28.07 -1.44 0.66
CA GLU A 96 28.39 -2.86 0.78
C GLU A 96 27.31 -3.60 1.60
N GLY A 97 27.13 -4.89 1.31
CA GLY A 97 26.17 -5.72 2.02
C GLY A 97 24.71 -5.33 1.75
N HIS A 98 23.86 -5.65 2.70
CA HIS A 98 22.42 -5.40 2.65
C HIS A 98 22.07 -4.14 3.45
N GLY A 99 21.30 -3.23 2.83
CA GLY A 99 20.67 -2.11 3.49
C GLY A 99 19.38 -2.50 4.19
N VAL A 100 18.61 -1.51 4.60
CA VAL A 100 17.35 -1.67 5.32
C VAL A 100 16.25 -0.94 4.55
N PRO A 101 15.83 -1.43 3.35
CA PRO A 101 14.85 -0.75 2.52
C PRO A 101 13.47 -0.76 3.18
N ALA A 102 12.82 0.40 3.23
CA ALA A 102 11.48 0.60 3.78
C ALA A 102 10.52 1.16 2.73
N GLY A 103 10.85 2.31 2.14
CA GLY A 103 10.08 2.88 1.04
C GLY A 103 10.51 2.32 -0.32
N ILE A 104 9.54 2.11 -1.22
CA ILE A 104 9.79 1.82 -2.64
C ILE A 104 8.81 2.60 -3.50
N VAL A 105 9.30 3.19 -4.60
CA VAL A 105 8.45 3.87 -5.57
C VAL A 105 8.91 3.59 -6.99
N PHE A 106 7.95 3.41 -7.90
CA PHE A 106 8.22 3.29 -9.33
C PHE A 106 8.49 4.68 -9.94
N ASN A 107 9.56 4.77 -10.72
CA ASN A 107 9.89 5.94 -11.50
C ASN A 107 9.53 5.73 -12.98
N GLY A 108 8.46 6.36 -13.41
CA GLY A 108 8.03 6.37 -14.83
C GLY A 108 8.75 7.41 -15.69
N SER A 109 9.67 8.20 -15.12
CA SER A 109 10.36 9.28 -15.79
C SER A 109 11.74 8.88 -16.33
N LYS A 110 12.42 9.82 -17.01
CA LYS A 110 13.81 9.66 -17.45
C LYS A 110 14.83 10.27 -16.48
N GLU A 111 14.37 10.77 -15.36
CA GLU A 111 15.16 11.38 -14.29
C GLU A 111 15.54 10.34 -13.23
N PHE A 112 16.14 10.77 -12.12
CA PHE A 112 16.64 9.89 -11.05
C PHE A 112 17.58 8.80 -11.59
N LYS A 113 18.65 9.24 -12.25
CA LYS A 113 19.54 8.33 -13.00
C LYS A 113 20.52 7.60 -12.07
N THR A 114 20.67 6.31 -12.31
CA THR A 114 21.91 5.58 -12.01
C THR A 114 22.99 5.95 -13.03
N ALA A 115 24.23 5.47 -12.84
CA ALA A 115 25.28 5.65 -13.84
C ALA A 115 24.95 5.01 -15.21
N SER A 116 24.06 4.01 -15.22
CA SER A 116 23.76 3.20 -16.41
C SER A 116 22.48 3.61 -17.13
N ALA A 117 21.46 4.03 -16.38
CA ALA A 117 20.11 4.35 -16.92
C ALA A 117 19.28 5.12 -15.87
N PRO A 118 18.12 5.70 -16.23
CA PRO A 118 17.12 6.10 -15.26
C PRO A 118 16.77 4.92 -14.33
N ALA A 119 16.70 5.16 -13.03
CA ALA A 119 16.22 4.16 -12.11
C ALA A 119 14.77 3.81 -12.44
N MET A 120 14.42 2.52 -12.45
CA MET A 120 13.04 2.05 -12.54
C MET A 120 12.36 2.11 -11.19
N PHE A 121 13.11 1.80 -10.11
CA PHE A 121 12.66 1.94 -8.73
C PHE A 121 13.64 2.77 -7.93
N LEU A 122 13.08 3.55 -7.00
CA LEU A 122 13.83 4.18 -5.92
C LEU A 122 13.46 3.53 -4.61
N PHE A 123 14.43 3.38 -3.72
CA PHE A 123 14.29 2.81 -2.38
C PHE A 123 14.72 3.83 -1.33
N GLY A 124 13.87 4.13 -0.37
CA GLY A 124 14.23 4.81 0.87
C GLY A 124 14.64 3.77 1.91
N THR A 125 15.70 4.04 2.67
CA THR A 125 16.24 3.08 3.62
C THR A 125 16.31 3.65 5.03
N LEU A 126 16.16 2.79 6.04
CA LEU A 126 16.23 3.20 7.45
C LEU A 126 17.65 3.63 7.86
N ASP A 127 18.67 3.28 7.08
CA ASP A 127 20.05 3.73 7.28
C ASP A 127 20.39 5.02 6.51
N GLY A 128 19.38 5.74 6.04
CA GLY A 128 19.48 7.11 5.55
C GLY A 128 19.96 7.26 4.11
N THR A 129 19.68 6.28 3.25
CA THR A 129 19.99 6.39 1.82
C THR A 129 18.74 6.44 0.94
N ILE A 130 18.90 7.01 -0.26
CA ILE A 130 18.00 6.76 -1.39
C ILE A 130 18.81 5.99 -2.41
N SER A 131 18.39 4.76 -2.70
CA SER A 131 19.04 3.89 -3.70
C SER A 131 18.17 3.78 -4.94
N GLY A 132 18.77 3.64 -6.12
CA GLY A 132 18.07 3.47 -7.38
C GLY A 132 18.44 2.17 -8.07
N TRP A 133 17.45 1.55 -8.71
CA TRP A 133 17.66 0.34 -9.48
C TRP A 133 17.05 0.45 -10.88
N SER A 134 17.78 -0.09 -11.85
CA SER A 134 17.28 -0.35 -13.20
C SER A 134 17.73 -1.74 -13.67
N PRO A 135 17.07 -2.37 -14.66
CA PRO A 135 17.52 -3.65 -15.21
C PRO A 135 18.97 -3.65 -15.70
N ALA A 136 19.52 -2.51 -16.11
CA ALA A 136 20.91 -2.35 -16.52
C ALA A 136 21.93 -2.56 -15.37
N ASN A 137 21.46 -2.53 -14.13
CA ASN A 137 22.28 -2.74 -12.93
C ASN A 137 22.30 -4.22 -12.46
N GLY A 138 21.70 -5.15 -13.23
CA GLY A 138 21.52 -6.54 -12.81
C GLY A 138 20.61 -6.65 -11.60
N ASN A 139 21.05 -7.32 -10.54
CA ASN A 139 20.25 -7.49 -9.31
C ASN A 139 20.64 -6.53 -8.19
N GLN A 140 21.49 -5.52 -8.45
CA GLN A 140 22.03 -4.62 -7.44
C GLN A 140 21.48 -3.20 -7.63
N ALA A 141 20.80 -2.62 -6.62
CA ALA A 141 20.54 -1.20 -6.55
C ALA A 141 21.83 -0.42 -6.21
N ILE A 142 21.84 0.87 -6.49
CA ILE A 142 23.00 1.74 -6.29
C ILE A 142 22.59 2.90 -5.40
N VAL A 143 23.40 3.23 -4.40
CA VAL A 143 23.18 4.41 -3.53
C VAL A 143 23.32 5.67 -4.38
N LEU A 144 22.26 6.49 -4.40
CA LEU A 144 22.19 7.75 -5.14
C LEU A 144 22.27 8.96 -4.22
N VAL A 145 21.66 8.87 -3.02
CA VAL A 145 21.75 9.87 -1.95
C VAL A 145 22.16 9.16 -0.67
N ASN A 146 23.07 9.76 0.09
CA ASN A 146 23.52 9.19 1.35
C ASN A 146 23.57 10.28 2.44
N ASN A 147 22.61 10.24 3.34
CA ASN A 147 22.48 11.11 4.50
C ASN A 147 22.63 10.36 5.83
N SER A 148 23.24 9.18 5.81
CA SER A 148 23.49 8.37 7.02
C SER A 148 24.28 9.13 8.07
N ARG A 149 25.25 9.98 7.63
CA ARG A 149 26.04 10.82 8.55
C ARG A 149 25.22 11.91 9.25
N ALA A 150 24.09 12.31 8.66
CA ALA A 150 23.11 13.20 9.26
C ALA A 150 22.05 12.46 10.07
N ASN A 151 22.26 11.15 10.34
CA ASN A 151 21.33 10.29 11.04
C ASN A 151 19.94 10.21 10.39
N ALA A 152 19.85 10.37 9.08
CA ALA A 152 18.58 10.26 8.37
C ALA A 152 18.03 8.82 8.41
N SER A 153 16.70 8.68 8.38
CA SER A 153 15.99 7.39 8.28
C SER A 153 14.79 7.58 7.36
N TYR A 154 14.89 7.10 6.11
CA TYR A 154 13.87 7.28 5.08
C TYR A 154 12.89 6.12 5.05
N ASN A 155 11.74 6.30 5.74
CA ASN A 155 10.79 5.22 5.99
C ASN A 155 9.78 4.99 4.86
N GLY A 156 9.64 5.93 3.94
CA GLY A 156 8.76 5.88 2.78
C GLY A 156 9.33 6.68 1.63
N LEU A 157 8.72 6.59 0.45
CA LEU A 157 9.04 7.43 -0.71
C LEU A 157 7.79 7.73 -1.53
N ALA A 158 7.71 8.92 -2.08
CA ALA A 158 6.80 9.26 -3.17
C ALA A 158 7.54 10.03 -4.27
N ILE A 159 7.11 9.87 -5.51
CA ILE A 159 7.50 10.72 -6.63
C ILE A 159 6.29 11.56 -7.01
N THR A 160 6.48 12.87 -7.15
CA THR A 160 5.50 13.77 -7.75
C THR A 160 6.00 14.26 -9.10
N HIS A 161 5.08 14.75 -9.90
CA HIS A 161 5.38 15.32 -11.21
C HIS A 161 4.57 16.61 -11.41
N ASN A 162 5.26 17.72 -11.61
CA ASN A 162 4.64 19.01 -11.92
C ASN A 162 5.35 19.71 -13.10
N GLU A 163 4.91 20.91 -13.44
CA GLU A 163 5.47 21.70 -14.56
C GLU A 163 6.98 22.00 -14.42
N SER A 164 7.52 21.95 -13.19
CA SER A 164 8.93 22.23 -12.90
C SER A 164 9.82 21.00 -12.95
N GLY A 165 9.25 19.78 -13.03
CA GLY A 165 9.98 18.51 -13.09
C GLY A 165 9.42 17.44 -12.16
N ASN A 166 10.23 16.40 -11.94
CA ASN A 166 9.92 15.33 -10.99
C ASN A 166 10.65 15.59 -9.67
N TYR A 167 9.98 15.25 -8.57
CA TYR A 167 10.54 15.39 -7.23
C TYR A 167 10.32 14.09 -6.45
N VAL A 168 11.33 13.68 -5.68
CA VAL A 168 11.18 12.60 -4.71
C VAL A 168 11.08 13.17 -3.30
N TYR A 169 10.09 12.68 -2.55
CA TYR A 169 9.82 13.02 -1.16
C TYR A 169 10.21 11.85 -0.30
N ALA A 170 11.03 12.09 0.72
CA ALA A 170 11.58 11.09 1.61
C ALA A 170 11.33 11.48 3.06
N PRO A 171 10.34 10.88 3.76
CA PRO A 171 10.13 11.07 5.18
C PRO A 171 11.36 10.67 5.96
N ASP A 172 12.01 11.62 6.60
CA ASP A 172 13.15 11.44 7.49
C ASP A 172 12.65 11.35 8.94
N PHE A 173 12.41 10.12 9.37
CA PHE A 173 11.86 9.81 10.68
C PHE A 173 12.70 10.39 11.82
N ASN A 174 14.02 10.22 11.74
CA ASN A 174 14.93 10.63 12.83
C ASN A 174 15.07 12.15 12.93
N ASN A 175 14.93 12.88 11.84
CA ASN A 175 15.06 14.34 11.81
C ASN A 175 13.73 15.08 11.76
N ASN A 176 12.60 14.36 11.88
CA ASN A 176 11.22 14.89 11.94
C ASN A 176 10.90 15.87 10.80
N ARG A 177 11.15 15.46 9.55
CA ARG A 177 10.90 16.26 8.35
C ARG A 177 10.72 15.36 7.13
N VAL A 178 10.23 15.90 6.03
CA VAL A 178 10.22 15.22 4.74
C VAL A 178 11.21 15.93 3.83
N ASP A 179 12.31 15.27 3.49
CA ASP A 179 13.30 15.80 2.56
C ASP A 179 12.81 15.67 1.11
N VAL A 180 13.05 16.70 0.30
CA VAL A 180 12.63 16.76 -1.11
C VAL A 180 13.86 16.91 -2.00
N TYR A 181 13.94 16.10 -3.04
CA TYR A 181 15.01 16.10 -4.03
C TYR A 181 14.44 16.28 -5.42
N ASP A 182 15.15 17.01 -6.28
CA ASP A 182 14.80 17.21 -7.70
C ASP A 182 15.10 15.94 -8.55
N GLY A 183 14.78 15.96 -9.84
CA GLY A 183 15.02 14.85 -10.77
C GLY A 183 16.50 14.48 -10.97
N ASN A 184 17.44 15.32 -10.54
CA ASN A 184 18.88 15.05 -10.49
C ASN A 184 19.35 14.64 -9.08
N LEU A 185 18.41 14.47 -8.14
CA LEU A 185 18.66 14.12 -6.74
C LEU A 185 19.44 15.21 -5.96
N ASN A 186 19.34 16.46 -6.38
CA ASN A 186 19.78 17.58 -5.55
C ASN A 186 18.72 17.87 -4.49
N PHE A 187 19.17 18.11 -3.26
CA PHE A 187 18.28 18.54 -2.19
C PHE A 187 17.64 19.91 -2.52
N VAL A 188 16.32 20.01 -2.35
CA VAL A 188 15.54 21.21 -2.64
C VAL A 188 15.07 21.89 -1.37
N ILE A 189 14.34 21.17 -0.52
CA ILE A 189 13.71 21.69 0.70
C ILE A 189 13.38 20.54 1.65
N SER A 190 13.12 20.86 2.92
CA SER A 190 12.45 19.94 3.84
C SER A 190 11.07 20.48 4.21
N LEU A 191 10.05 19.60 4.18
CA LEU A 191 8.70 19.93 4.67
C LEU A 191 8.66 19.65 6.17
N VAL A 192 8.12 20.61 6.91
CA VAL A 192 7.92 20.50 8.36
C VAL A 192 6.57 21.12 8.70
N ASP A 193 5.73 20.42 9.46
CA ASP A 193 4.59 21.04 10.11
C ASP A 193 4.90 21.30 11.59
N SER A 194 5.12 22.57 11.93
CA SER A 194 5.40 23.01 13.30
C SER A 194 4.21 22.90 14.26
N GLN A 195 3.03 22.56 13.77
CA GLN A 195 1.80 22.37 14.58
C GLN A 195 1.63 20.92 15.04
N ILE A 196 2.41 19.98 14.49
CA ILE A 196 2.44 18.59 14.96
C ILE A 196 3.30 18.51 16.22
N PRO A 197 2.82 17.84 17.30
CA PRO A 197 3.64 17.61 18.49
C PRO A 197 4.91 16.84 18.14
N LEU A 198 6.03 17.19 18.80
CA LEU A 198 7.37 16.67 18.47
C LEU A 198 7.51 15.14 18.60
N GLU A 199 6.65 14.51 19.37
CA GLU A 199 6.58 13.05 19.49
C GLU A 199 5.98 12.36 18.25
N PHE A 200 5.37 13.10 17.31
CA PHE A 200 4.90 12.57 16.05
C PHE A 200 5.87 12.93 14.93
N VAL A 201 6.30 11.93 14.21
CA VAL A 201 7.31 12.02 13.15
C VAL A 201 6.76 11.49 11.83
N PRO A 202 7.23 12.00 10.68
CA PRO A 202 6.76 11.54 9.38
C PRO A 202 7.20 10.08 9.15
N LEU A 203 6.25 9.21 8.88
CA LEU A 203 6.48 7.78 8.68
C LEU A 203 6.37 7.36 7.22
N ASN A 204 5.41 7.92 6.47
CA ASN A 204 5.26 7.65 5.05
C ASN A 204 4.71 8.87 4.30
N VAL A 205 4.84 8.83 2.97
CA VAL A 205 4.39 9.87 2.05
C VAL A 205 3.81 9.25 0.79
N GLN A 206 2.79 9.89 0.21
CA GLN A 206 2.16 9.46 -1.04
C GLN A 206 1.74 10.66 -1.87
N ASP A 207 1.95 10.61 -3.20
CA ASP A 207 1.27 11.51 -4.14
C ASP A 207 -0.14 11.02 -4.41
N ILE A 208 -1.13 11.87 -4.19
CA ILE A 208 -2.53 11.59 -4.49
C ILE A 208 -3.13 12.80 -5.21
N GLY A 209 -3.32 12.67 -6.51
CA GLY A 209 -3.92 13.70 -7.34
C GLY A 209 -3.16 15.03 -7.34
N GLY A 210 -1.83 14.98 -7.38
CA GLY A 210 -0.95 16.14 -7.39
C GLY A 210 -0.89 16.87 -6.03
N LYS A 211 -1.09 16.13 -4.95
CA LYS A 211 -0.90 16.57 -3.57
C LYS A 211 -0.08 15.53 -2.81
N VAL A 212 0.77 16.02 -1.93
CA VAL A 212 1.64 15.20 -1.10
C VAL A 212 0.95 14.94 0.24
N TYR A 213 0.55 13.70 0.48
CA TYR A 213 -0.04 13.25 1.74
C TYR A 213 1.07 12.66 2.61
N VAL A 214 1.17 13.14 3.84
CA VAL A 214 2.19 12.68 4.79
C VAL A 214 1.49 12.06 6.00
N ALA A 215 1.86 10.82 6.33
CA ALA A 215 1.45 10.15 7.56
C ALA A 215 2.48 10.42 8.65
N TYR A 216 2.00 10.89 9.80
CA TYR A 216 2.82 11.06 11.00
C TYR A 216 2.37 10.07 12.05
N ALA A 217 3.31 9.33 12.59
CA ALA A 217 3.11 8.37 13.65
C ALA A 217 3.82 8.80 14.94
N ASN A 218 3.36 8.34 16.09
CA ASN A 218 4.08 8.58 17.33
C ASN A 218 5.41 7.82 17.31
N ALA A 219 6.50 8.50 17.62
CA ALA A 219 7.84 7.89 17.66
C ALA A 219 7.94 6.76 18.71
N ASN A 220 7.07 6.78 19.73
CA ASN A 220 6.83 5.65 20.60
C ASN A 220 5.54 4.92 20.19
N PRO A 221 5.62 3.76 19.49
CA PRO A 221 4.44 3.07 18.98
C PRO A 221 3.40 2.69 20.03
N SER A 222 3.82 2.50 21.29
CA SER A 222 2.90 2.14 22.38
C SER A 222 1.95 3.27 22.78
N MET A 223 2.25 4.52 22.41
CA MET A 223 1.40 5.68 22.69
C MET A 223 0.30 5.85 21.63
N GLY A 224 0.44 5.22 20.47
CA GLY A 224 -0.55 5.27 19.40
C GLY A 224 -0.81 6.66 18.82
N GLY A 225 -1.94 6.80 18.12
CA GLY A 225 -2.33 8.04 17.47
C GLY A 225 -1.66 8.25 16.11
N GLY A 226 -1.97 9.36 15.48
CA GLY A 226 -1.41 9.74 14.18
C GLY A 226 -2.04 11.00 13.61
N PHE A 227 -1.38 11.55 12.58
CA PHE A 227 -1.83 12.70 11.82
C PHE A 227 -1.66 12.42 10.33
N ILE A 228 -2.53 13.00 9.52
CA ILE A 228 -2.39 13.01 8.07
C ILE A 228 -2.44 14.46 7.61
N ASP A 229 -1.35 14.93 7.07
CA ASP A 229 -1.25 16.27 6.49
C ASP A 229 -1.15 16.22 4.97
N VAL A 230 -1.61 17.29 4.33
CA VAL A 230 -1.60 17.47 2.89
C VAL A 230 -0.80 18.72 2.56
N PHE A 231 0.16 18.55 1.65
CA PHE A 231 0.99 19.63 1.10
C PHE A 231 0.77 19.76 -0.41
N GLN A 232 1.07 20.94 -0.95
CA GLN A 232 1.29 21.12 -2.38
C GLN A 232 2.62 20.44 -2.78
N GLU A 233 2.78 20.15 -4.06
CA GLU A 233 4.05 19.65 -4.60
C GLU A 233 5.23 20.62 -4.45
N ASN A 234 4.98 21.89 -4.22
CA ASN A 234 6.02 22.87 -3.91
C ASN A 234 6.33 22.99 -2.42
N GLY A 235 5.77 22.12 -1.60
CA GLY A 235 5.99 22.05 -0.16
C GLY A 235 5.07 22.95 0.69
N ALA A 236 4.20 23.74 0.10
CA ALA A 236 3.27 24.57 0.88
C ALA A 236 2.24 23.69 1.60
N PHE A 237 2.07 23.89 2.91
CA PHE A 237 1.03 23.22 3.69
C PHE A 237 -0.35 23.61 3.18
N VAL A 238 -1.21 22.62 2.94
CA VAL A 238 -2.60 22.83 2.50
C VAL A 238 -3.55 22.72 3.69
N ARG A 239 -3.49 21.58 4.40
CA ARG A 239 -4.37 21.29 5.52
C ARG A 239 -3.96 20.04 6.28
N ARG A 240 -4.41 19.91 7.50
CA ARG A 240 -4.54 18.63 8.19
C ARG A 240 -5.81 17.93 7.71
N LEU A 241 -5.64 16.72 7.17
CA LEU A 241 -6.77 15.91 6.69
C LEU A 241 -7.44 15.19 7.86
N ALA A 242 -6.64 14.49 8.69
CA ALA A 242 -7.15 13.71 9.81
C ALA A 242 -6.14 13.70 10.97
N GLN A 243 -6.65 13.51 12.19
CA GLN A 243 -5.84 13.35 13.39
C GLN A 243 -6.53 12.52 14.45
N GLY A 244 -5.75 11.84 15.30
CA GLY A 244 -6.26 11.02 16.40
C GLY A 244 -6.99 9.77 15.92
N ALA A 245 -7.79 9.16 16.80
CA ALA A 245 -8.52 7.93 16.48
C ALA A 245 -9.44 8.10 15.25
N PRO A 246 -9.53 7.10 14.35
CA PRO A 246 -8.97 5.76 14.46
C PRO A 246 -7.54 5.61 13.91
N LEU A 247 -6.81 6.70 13.63
CA LEU A 247 -5.40 6.61 13.25
C LEU A 247 -4.57 6.09 14.42
N ASN A 248 -3.73 5.08 14.13
CA ASN A 248 -2.80 4.50 15.10
C ASN A 248 -1.58 3.96 14.35
N GLN A 249 -0.47 4.69 14.39
CA GLN A 249 0.70 4.39 13.59
C GLN A 249 0.37 4.32 12.07
N PRO A 250 -0.23 5.37 11.48
CA PRO A 250 -0.62 5.36 10.07
C PRO A 250 0.59 5.24 9.16
N TYR A 251 0.48 4.39 8.11
CA TYR A 251 1.56 4.21 7.14
C TYR A 251 1.06 4.22 5.69
N GLY A 252 0.46 3.14 5.20
CA GLY A 252 0.09 2.98 3.79
C GLY A 252 -1.13 3.80 3.39
N PHE A 253 -1.12 4.29 2.16
CA PHE A 253 -2.22 5.02 1.56
C PHE A 253 -2.68 4.34 0.28
N ALA A 254 -3.98 4.30 0.03
CA ALA A 254 -4.57 3.92 -1.25
C ALA A 254 -5.92 4.60 -1.45
N VAL A 255 -6.22 5.10 -2.65
CA VAL A 255 -7.55 5.61 -2.97
C VAL A 255 -8.40 4.47 -3.51
N ALA A 256 -9.50 4.16 -2.82
CA ALA A 256 -10.38 3.07 -3.20
C ALA A 256 -11.14 3.40 -4.49
N PRO A 257 -11.20 2.46 -5.47
CA PRO A 257 -11.99 2.62 -6.67
C PRO A 257 -13.50 2.64 -6.35
N ASN A 258 -14.32 2.98 -7.34
CA ASN A 258 -15.77 3.14 -7.17
C ASN A 258 -16.54 1.83 -6.97
N ASP A 259 -15.89 0.68 -7.14
CA ASP A 259 -16.41 -0.67 -7.00
C ASP A 259 -15.80 -1.45 -5.84
N PHE A 260 -15.25 -0.75 -4.83
CA PHE A 260 -14.67 -1.33 -3.62
C PHE A 260 -15.65 -1.39 -2.43
N GLY A 261 -16.94 -1.56 -2.71
CA GLY A 261 -17.99 -1.71 -1.68
C GLY A 261 -18.20 -0.47 -0.81
N PRO A 262 -18.49 -0.63 0.49
CA PRO A 262 -18.82 0.49 1.39
C PRO A 262 -17.74 1.57 1.52
N LEU A 263 -16.47 1.23 1.22
CA LEU A 263 -15.34 2.16 1.28
C LEU A 263 -14.91 2.68 -0.10
N SER A 264 -15.75 2.50 -1.13
CA SER A 264 -15.49 3.08 -2.47
C SER A 264 -15.25 4.58 -2.39
N ASN A 265 -14.30 5.07 -3.21
CA ASN A 265 -13.93 6.49 -3.32
C ASN A 265 -13.41 7.14 -2.02
N THR A 266 -12.97 6.33 -1.04
CA THR A 266 -12.33 6.85 0.18
C THR A 266 -10.81 6.74 0.08
N LEU A 267 -10.11 7.50 0.92
CA LEU A 267 -8.71 7.31 1.21
C LEU A 267 -8.58 6.22 2.27
N LEU A 268 -8.03 5.08 1.87
CA LEU A 268 -7.68 3.99 2.78
C LEU A 268 -6.32 4.27 3.42
N ILE A 269 -6.23 4.07 4.73
CA ILE A 269 -5.01 4.25 5.51
C ILE A 269 -4.81 3.01 6.37
N SER A 270 -3.62 2.38 6.26
CA SER A 270 -3.23 1.27 7.13
C SER A 270 -2.71 1.79 8.46
N ASN A 271 -3.03 1.10 9.54
CA ASN A 271 -2.50 1.33 10.87
C ASN A 271 -1.49 0.23 11.22
N ASN A 272 -0.22 0.58 11.38
CA ASN A 272 0.84 -0.37 11.71
C ASN A 272 0.87 -0.69 13.20
N THR A 273 0.14 -1.71 13.59
CA THR A 273 0.08 -2.23 14.96
C THR A 273 -0.01 -3.76 14.95
N ASN A 274 0.15 -4.42 16.12
CA ASN A 274 -0.01 -5.89 16.25
C ASN A 274 -1.43 -6.38 15.88
N SER A 275 -2.39 -5.47 15.79
CA SER A 275 -3.75 -5.72 15.31
C SER A 275 -4.12 -4.67 14.29
N GLY A 276 -3.25 -4.50 13.29
CA GLY A 276 -3.35 -3.45 12.29
C GLY A 276 -4.66 -3.52 11.51
N THR A 277 -5.27 -2.37 11.29
CA THR A 277 -6.52 -2.21 10.55
C THR A 277 -6.32 -1.29 9.35
N ILE A 278 -7.22 -1.36 8.38
CA ILE A 278 -7.29 -0.40 7.27
C ILE A 278 -8.58 0.41 7.43
N ASN A 279 -8.44 1.72 7.47
CA ASN A 279 -9.53 2.65 7.72
C ASN A 279 -9.73 3.57 6.53
N GLY A 280 -11.00 3.78 6.14
CA GLY A 280 -11.41 4.67 5.06
C GLY A 280 -11.76 6.07 5.59
N PHE A 281 -11.25 7.09 4.91
CA PHE A 281 -11.51 8.50 5.19
C PHE A 281 -12.03 9.19 3.93
N ASP A 282 -12.96 10.10 4.10
CA ASP A 282 -13.41 10.97 3.02
C ASP A 282 -12.28 11.90 2.59
N LEU A 283 -11.93 11.88 1.30
CA LEU A 283 -10.81 12.65 0.74
C LEU A 283 -10.99 14.17 0.85
N GLN A 284 -12.23 14.65 0.90
CA GLN A 284 -12.52 16.09 0.95
C GLN A 284 -12.55 16.61 2.37
N THR A 285 -13.17 15.87 3.28
CA THR A 285 -13.45 16.33 4.65
C THR A 285 -12.52 15.75 5.69
N GLY A 286 -11.82 14.64 5.38
CA GLY A 286 -11.03 13.87 6.33
C GLY A 286 -11.86 13.09 7.36
N LYS A 287 -13.19 13.04 7.19
CA LYS A 287 -14.04 12.28 8.09
C LYS A 287 -13.81 10.78 7.95
N PHE A 288 -13.73 10.10 9.06
CA PHE A 288 -13.72 8.64 9.09
C PHE A 288 -15.05 8.10 8.52
N VAL A 289 -14.95 7.16 7.59
CA VAL A 289 -16.09 6.52 6.90
C VAL A 289 -16.35 5.13 7.46
N GLY A 290 -15.30 4.34 7.69
CA GLY A 290 -15.41 2.98 8.18
C GLY A 290 -14.09 2.23 8.16
N THR A 291 -14.09 1.03 8.72
CA THR A 291 -12.96 0.09 8.71
C THR A 291 -13.25 -1.05 7.75
N ILE A 292 -12.25 -1.63 7.11
CA ILE A 292 -12.39 -2.85 6.32
C ILE A 292 -12.79 -3.99 7.26
N ASN A 293 -14.03 -4.52 7.10
CA ASN A 293 -14.62 -5.53 7.96
C ASN A 293 -14.91 -6.83 7.18
N ASP A 294 -14.83 -7.96 7.89
CA ASP A 294 -15.22 -9.27 7.37
C ASP A 294 -16.74 -9.45 7.28
N ALA A 295 -17.18 -10.64 6.87
CA ALA A 295 -18.60 -11.04 6.78
C ALA A 295 -19.39 -10.94 8.08
N LYS A 296 -18.71 -10.95 9.22
CA LYS A 296 -19.32 -10.86 10.54
C LYS A 296 -19.38 -9.42 11.05
N GLY A 297 -18.93 -8.46 10.23
CA GLY A 297 -18.80 -7.05 10.59
C GLY A 297 -17.65 -6.78 11.55
N GLN A 298 -16.68 -7.71 11.68
CA GLN A 298 -15.51 -7.53 12.50
C GLN A 298 -14.36 -6.96 11.69
N PRO A 299 -13.53 -6.03 12.23
CA PRO A 299 -12.35 -5.54 11.54
C PRO A 299 -11.44 -6.68 11.06
N ILE A 300 -11.02 -6.62 9.80
CA ILE A 300 -9.93 -7.47 9.31
C ILE A 300 -8.64 -6.93 9.92
N MET A 301 -8.00 -7.77 10.76
CA MET A 301 -6.76 -7.43 11.46
C MET A 301 -5.56 -8.09 10.77
N ILE A 302 -4.52 -7.30 10.52
CA ILE A 302 -3.26 -7.75 9.90
C ILE A 302 -2.12 -7.26 10.80
N ASP A 303 -1.40 -8.19 11.40
CA ASP A 303 -0.28 -7.89 12.29
C ASP A 303 0.81 -7.12 11.56
N GLN A 304 1.19 -5.94 12.07
CA GLN A 304 2.20 -5.05 11.52
C GLN A 304 2.00 -4.76 10.02
N ILE A 305 0.77 -4.38 9.63
CA ILE A 305 0.50 -3.97 8.24
C ILE A 305 1.22 -2.68 7.90
N TRP A 306 1.91 -2.65 6.77
CA TRP A 306 2.65 -1.51 6.25
C TRP A 306 1.98 -0.95 4.98
N GLY A 307 2.61 -1.13 3.83
CA GLY A 307 2.14 -0.60 2.56
C GLY A 307 0.87 -1.26 2.06
N ILE A 308 0.02 -0.46 1.41
CA ILE A 308 -1.18 -0.90 0.70
C ILE A 308 -1.22 -0.25 -0.68
N ASN A 309 -1.69 -0.97 -1.69
CA ASN A 309 -1.91 -0.42 -3.03
C ASN A 309 -2.93 -1.26 -3.80
N PHE A 310 -3.70 -0.62 -4.66
CA PHE A 310 -4.59 -1.36 -5.57
C PHE A 310 -3.81 -1.97 -6.73
N GLY A 311 -4.35 -3.04 -7.30
CA GLY A 311 -3.78 -3.70 -8.48
C GLY A 311 -3.68 -2.78 -9.69
N GLY A 312 -2.78 -3.12 -10.61
CA GLY A 312 -2.50 -2.31 -11.79
C GLY A 312 -3.44 -2.54 -12.99
N GLY A 313 -4.49 -3.35 -12.81
CA GLY A 313 -5.49 -3.64 -13.85
C GLY A 313 -5.03 -4.67 -14.88
N THR A 314 -4.04 -5.49 -14.56
CA THR A 314 -3.51 -6.52 -15.48
C THR A 314 -3.43 -7.88 -14.79
N THR A 315 -3.24 -8.95 -15.58
CA THR A 315 -3.00 -10.30 -15.04
C THR A 315 -1.65 -10.44 -14.33
N ILE A 316 -0.75 -9.46 -14.51
CA ILE A 316 0.58 -9.49 -13.88
C ILE A 316 0.49 -9.04 -12.40
N ASN A 317 -0.36 -8.07 -12.11
CA ASN A 317 -0.36 -7.36 -10.82
C ASN A 317 -1.76 -7.08 -10.27
N GLY A 318 -2.76 -7.80 -10.73
CA GLY A 318 -4.12 -7.83 -10.19
C GLY A 318 -5.07 -6.76 -10.74
N SER A 319 -6.34 -6.94 -10.44
CA SER A 319 -7.42 -6.04 -10.85
C SER A 319 -7.39 -4.74 -10.07
N LEU A 320 -7.96 -3.67 -10.66
CA LEU A 320 -8.00 -2.33 -10.05
C LEU A 320 -8.75 -2.26 -8.70
N ASN A 321 -9.59 -3.26 -8.39
CA ASN A 321 -10.35 -3.36 -7.15
C ASN A 321 -9.80 -4.42 -6.18
N GLN A 322 -8.62 -4.96 -6.42
CA GLN A 322 -7.87 -5.80 -5.49
C GLN A 322 -6.90 -4.94 -4.69
N LEU A 323 -7.09 -4.85 -3.37
CA LEU A 323 -6.21 -4.11 -2.48
C LEU A 323 -5.12 -5.06 -1.96
N PHE A 324 -3.91 -4.90 -2.46
CA PHE A 324 -2.74 -5.63 -2.00
C PHE A 324 -2.11 -4.95 -0.78
N PHE A 325 -1.47 -5.73 0.09
CA PHE A 325 -0.76 -5.22 1.25
C PHE A 325 0.54 -5.98 1.52
N ALA A 326 1.50 -5.31 2.14
CA ALA A 326 2.69 -5.88 2.74
C ALA A 326 2.62 -5.72 4.26
N ALA A 327 3.15 -6.71 5.00
CA ALA A 327 3.15 -6.69 6.45
C ALA A 327 4.39 -7.39 7.02
N GLY A 328 4.74 -7.03 8.26
CA GLY A 328 5.83 -7.62 9.05
C GLY A 328 5.31 -8.31 10.33
N PRO A 329 4.55 -9.41 10.25
CA PRO A 329 4.02 -10.06 11.44
C PRO A 329 5.12 -10.53 12.39
N ASN A 330 4.73 -10.95 13.60
CA ASN A 330 5.64 -11.42 14.64
C ASN A 330 6.70 -10.37 15.01
N ASN A 331 6.24 -9.12 15.29
CA ASN A 331 7.12 -7.98 15.62
C ASN A 331 8.17 -7.72 14.54
N ASN A 332 7.78 -7.72 13.27
CA ASN A 332 8.63 -7.49 12.10
C ASN A 332 9.72 -8.56 11.85
N ASN A 333 9.60 -9.75 12.44
CA ASN A 333 10.51 -10.86 12.18
C ASN A 333 10.11 -11.70 10.97
N ASP A 334 8.82 -11.67 10.60
CA ASP A 334 8.27 -12.41 9.47
C ASP A 334 7.77 -11.45 8.39
N GLY A 335 7.37 -12.01 7.24
CA GLY A 335 6.81 -11.26 6.14
C GLY A 335 5.51 -11.86 5.64
N LEU A 336 4.59 -10.99 5.22
CA LEU A 336 3.33 -11.38 4.63
C LEU A 336 2.95 -10.43 3.49
N PHE A 337 2.66 -11.01 2.32
CA PHE A 337 2.01 -10.35 1.20
C PHE A 337 0.61 -10.93 1.02
N GLY A 338 -0.39 -10.11 0.84
CA GLY A 338 -1.75 -10.56 0.68
C GLY A 338 -2.62 -9.58 -0.09
N VAL A 339 -3.89 -9.96 -0.28
CA VAL A 339 -4.89 -9.18 -0.99
C VAL A 339 -6.21 -9.15 -0.21
N ILE A 340 -6.90 -8.03 -0.30
CA ILE A 340 -8.26 -7.82 0.20
C ILE A 340 -9.15 -7.47 -0.97
N GLU A 341 -10.28 -8.14 -1.07
CA GLU A 341 -11.28 -7.94 -2.11
C GLU A 341 -12.66 -7.74 -1.49
N PHE A 342 -13.48 -6.94 -2.15
CA PHE A 342 -14.91 -6.86 -1.84
C PHE A 342 -15.67 -7.91 -2.67
N LYS A 343 -16.45 -8.79 -2.01
CA LYS A 343 -17.19 -9.90 -2.63
C LYS A 343 -18.69 -9.70 -2.47
#